data_b46d60cd21fd901151b21c9cd027fcb8
#
_entry.id   b46d60cd21fd901151b21c9cd027fcb8
#
_cell.length_a   1.000
_cell.length_b   1.000
_cell.length_c   1.000
_cell.angle_alpha   90.00
_cell.angle_beta   90.00
_cell.angle_gamma   90.00
#
_symmetry.space_group_name_H-M   'P 1'
#
loop_
_entity.id
_entity.type
_entity.pdbx_description
1 polymer ?
#
loop_
_entity_poly.entity_id
_entity_poly.type
_entity_poly.pdbx_seq_one_letter_code
_entity_poly.pdbx_strand_id
1 'polypeptide(L)'
;MTKDMTKGSPLRLILGFAFPMLLGMLFQQFYNLVDTMIVGKTLGVSALAGVGATSSINFMIIGFCMGICSGFAIPVAQQFGAGKYSELRKYVFNGYVCSAVFAVVMTILSVVFCAPILRLLNTPDDIFMHAYNYIVIIFAGIPTVFLYNIVSGIIRSLGDSKTPVYFLVLSSVINIALDFILILYVKMGVAGAGVATVVSQLIAGVGCTIYMYKKFDILKGTKQEKVISKKHISNLCFIGVPMGLQYSITAIGSTILQAAVNGLGSSYVAAMTAGSKMFNFTCCPFDALGSTMATYGGQNVGAGKIDRLGKGIKAAMLIGAVYSVVALVVLYFSADYIALLFVDAGETAIIELTRRFIMASALFYIPLTGVNVYRFCIQGMGFSVFAILAGVFEMLARTLVAILLIPHIGFNGACLANPAAWIA
;
A
#
# COMPACT_ATOMS: atom_id res chain seq x y z
N MET A 1 -1.86 -20.67 12.93
CA MET A 1 -3.22 -21.17 13.25
C MET A 1 -4.20 -20.40 12.41
N THR A 2 -5.05 -21.07 11.63
CA THR A 2 -6.14 -20.44 10.91
C THR A 2 -7.11 -19.80 11.90
N LYS A 3 -7.51 -18.55 11.66
CA LYS A 3 -8.50 -17.86 12.50
C LYS A 3 -9.78 -17.67 11.72
N ASP A 4 -10.83 -18.39 12.14
CA ASP A 4 -12.16 -18.25 11.54
C ASP A 4 -12.79 -16.94 12.03
N MET A 5 -12.92 -15.96 11.11
CA MET A 5 -13.53 -14.66 11.42
C MET A 5 -15.07 -14.69 11.36
N THR A 6 -15.65 -15.85 11.08
CA THR A 6 -17.11 -16.04 11.03
C THR A 6 -17.72 -16.41 12.39
N LYS A 7 -16.89 -16.56 13.45
CA LYS A 7 -17.32 -16.94 14.79
C LYS A 7 -16.69 -16.02 15.84
N GLY A 8 -17.42 -15.72 16.91
CA GLY A 8 -16.97 -14.87 18.02
C GLY A 8 -17.28 -13.37 17.84
N SER A 9 -16.77 -12.55 18.73
CA SER A 9 -17.02 -11.08 18.75
C SER A 9 -16.30 -10.38 17.58
N PRO A 10 -17.02 -9.66 16.70
CA PRO A 10 -16.42 -8.92 15.59
C PRO A 10 -15.32 -7.96 16.05
N LEU A 11 -15.53 -7.22 17.13
CA LEU A 11 -14.56 -6.25 17.67
C LEU A 11 -13.21 -6.92 18.00
N ARG A 12 -13.25 -8.05 18.74
CA ARG A 12 -12.02 -8.78 19.12
C ARG A 12 -11.32 -9.40 17.91
N LEU A 13 -12.10 -9.87 16.94
CA LEU A 13 -11.57 -10.47 15.71
C LEU A 13 -10.86 -9.42 14.86
N ILE A 14 -11.51 -8.27 14.65
CA ILE A 14 -10.98 -7.16 13.84
C ILE A 14 -9.74 -6.58 14.49
N LEU A 15 -9.77 -6.24 15.79
CA LEU A 15 -8.60 -5.75 16.53
C LEU A 15 -7.43 -6.74 16.50
N GLY A 16 -7.72 -8.01 16.79
CA GLY A 16 -6.69 -9.05 16.84
C GLY A 16 -6.08 -9.40 15.48
N PHE A 17 -6.73 -9.02 14.37
CA PHE A 17 -6.22 -9.16 13.01
C PHE A 17 -5.55 -7.88 12.52
N ALA A 18 -6.13 -6.71 12.79
CA ALA A 18 -5.61 -5.42 12.36
C ALA A 18 -4.31 -5.04 13.08
N PHE A 19 -4.18 -5.36 14.37
CA PHE A 19 -3.01 -4.96 15.16
C PHE A 19 -1.67 -5.51 14.63
N PRO A 20 -1.52 -6.81 14.32
CA PRO A 20 -0.29 -7.29 13.67
C PRO A 20 -0.04 -6.63 12.31
N MET A 21 -1.09 -6.42 11.50
CA MET A 21 -0.96 -5.75 10.20
C MET A 21 -0.46 -4.31 10.36
N LEU A 22 -1.00 -3.58 11.33
CA LEU A 22 -0.54 -2.23 11.66
C LEU A 22 0.95 -2.22 11.99
N LEU A 23 1.41 -3.13 12.85
CA LEU A 23 2.83 -3.24 13.18
C LEU A 23 3.67 -3.49 11.92
N GLY A 24 3.24 -4.37 11.03
CA GLY A 24 3.92 -4.61 9.75
C GLY A 24 4.00 -3.37 8.88
N MET A 25 2.92 -2.62 8.74
CA MET A 25 2.89 -1.39 7.96
C MET A 25 3.78 -0.29 8.58
N LEU A 26 3.78 -0.15 9.91
CA LEU A 26 4.68 0.78 10.59
C LEU A 26 6.16 0.41 10.38
N PHE A 27 6.51 -0.89 10.50
CA PHE A 27 7.85 -1.35 10.17
C PHE A 27 8.24 -1.06 8.73
N GLN A 28 7.29 -1.19 7.78
CA GLN A 28 7.53 -0.84 6.38
C GLN A 28 7.81 0.66 6.21
N GLN A 29 7.09 1.54 6.90
CA GLN A 29 7.36 2.99 6.85
C GLN A 29 8.73 3.32 7.45
N PHE A 30 9.09 2.67 8.57
CA PHE A 30 10.41 2.84 9.18
C PHE A 30 11.53 2.42 8.25
N TYR A 31 11.42 1.25 7.63
CA TYR A 31 12.48 0.78 6.73
C TYR A 31 12.61 1.69 5.49
N ASN A 32 11.50 2.16 4.91
CA ASN A 32 11.54 3.11 3.80
C ASN A 32 12.26 4.41 4.17
N LEU A 33 12.10 4.87 5.41
CA LEU A 33 12.81 6.03 5.93
C LEU A 33 14.32 5.74 6.05
N VAL A 34 14.69 4.58 6.62
CA VAL A 34 16.09 4.17 6.79
C VAL A 34 16.79 4.01 5.44
N ASP A 35 16.16 3.35 4.46
CA ASP A 35 16.66 3.19 3.10
C ASP A 35 16.94 4.56 2.45
N THR A 36 15.96 5.48 2.53
CA THR A 36 16.12 6.86 2.05
C THR A 36 17.29 7.57 2.72
N MET A 37 17.49 7.39 4.05
CA MET A 37 18.60 7.97 4.79
C MET A 37 19.95 7.37 4.40
N ILE A 38 20.01 6.06 4.16
CA ILE A 38 21.23 5.38 3.70
C ILE A 38 21.64 5.96 2.35
N VAL A 39 20.73 5.96 1.37
CA VAL A 39 20.99 6.51 0.03
C VAL A 39 21.46 7.97 0.12
N GLY A 40 20.75 8.82 0.86
CA GLY A 40 21.09 10.24 0.98
C GLY A 40 22.45 10.52 1.63
N LYS A 41 22.77 9.81 2.72
CA LYS A 41 24.03 10.01 3.44
C LYS A 41 25.24 9.40 2.75
N THR A 42 25.07 8.32 2.00
CA THR A 42 26.17 7.58 1.40
C THR A 42 26.44 7.96 -0.06
N LEU A 43 25.40 8.26 -0.82
CA LEU A 43 25.52 8.55 -2.26
C LEU A 43 25.29 10.02 -2.61
N GLY A 44 24.85 10.82 -1.64
CA GLY A 44 24.67 12.27 -1.80
C GLY A 44 23.30 12.68 -2.36
N VAL A 45 23.15 14.00 -2.54
CA VAL A 45 21.87 14.65 -2.83
C VAL A 45 21.32 14.26 -4.21
N SER A 46 22.17 14.15 -5.24
CA SER A 46 21.73 13.80 -6.60
C SER A 46 21.16 12.37 -6.68
N ALA A 47 21.79 11.43 -5.96
CA ALA A 47 21.28 10.06 -5.86
C ALA A 47 19.94 10.00 -5.14
N LEU A 48 19.82 10.72 -4.03
CA LEU A 48 18.57 10.83 -3.26
C LEU A 48 17.45 11.47 -4.10
N ALA A 49 17.76 12.54 -4.83
CA ALA A 49 16.82 13.19 -5.74
C ALA A 49 16.38 12.24 -6.87
N GLY A 50 17.31 11.45 -7.43
CA GLY A 50 17.02 10.45 -8.44
C GLY A 50 16.04 9.38 -7.94
N VAL A 51 16.29 8.79 -6.76
CA VAL A 51 15.38 7.82 -6.13
C VAL A 51 14.04 8.48 -5.81
N GLY A 52 14.04 9.70 -5.27
CA GLY A 52 12.83 10.46 -4.96
C GLY A 52 11.94 10.72 -6.17
N ALA A 53 12.53 11.07 -7.32
CA ALA A 53 11.82 11.32 -8.57
C ALA A 53 11.05 10.10 -9.08
N THR A 54 11.47 8.88 -8.70
CA THR A 54 10.78 7.64 -9.10
C THR A 54 9.56 7.28 -8.23
N SER A 55 9.34 7.97 -7.11
CA SER A 55 8.34 7.57 -6.10
C SER A 55 6.92 7.48 -6.66
N SER A 56 6.48 8.43 -7.49
CA SER A 56 5.14 8.44 -8.07
C SER A 56 4.91 7.27 -9.03
N ILE A 57 5.90 6.99 -9.91
CA ILE A 57 5.83 5.86 -10.85
C ILE A 57 5.85 4.54 -10.09
N ASN A 58 6.74 4.44 -9.11
CA ASN A 58 6.85 3.27 -8.26
C ASN A 58 5.50 2.97 -7.57
N PHE A 59 4.89 3.97 -6.94
CA PHE A 59 3.59 3.81 -6.29
C PHE A 59 2.50 3.41 -7.29
N MET A 60 2.49 4.00 -8.49
CA MET A 60 1.51 3.68 -9.53
C MET A 60 1.61 2.22 -10.00
N ILE A 61 2.83 1.74 -10.31
CA ILE A 61 3.06 0.41 -10.89
C ILE A 61 3.06 -0.68 -9.82
N ILE A 62 3.80 -0.49 -8.74
CA ILE A 62 3.87 -1.46 -7.65
C ILE A 62 2.53 -1.51 -6.88
N GLY A 63 1.87 -0.38 -6.69
CA GLY A 63 0.52 -0.31 -6.13
C GLY A 63 -0.50 -1.09 -6.96
N PHE A 64 -0.43 -1.00 -8.30
CA PHE A 64 -1.24 -1.83 -9.20
C PHE A 64 -1.01 -3.33 -8.96
N CYS A 65 0.27 -3.75 -8.89
CA CYS A 65 0.63 -5.16 -8.63
C CYS A 65 0.11 -5.64 -7.26
N MET A 66 0.25 -4.81 -6.22
CA MET A 66 -0.25 -5.11 -4.87
C MET A 66 -1.78 -5.19 -4.84
N GLY A 67 -2.47 -4.30 -5.55
CA GLY A 67 -3.92 -4.30 -5.67
C GLY A 67 -4.45 -5.56 -6.33
N ILE A 68 -3.82 -6.02 -7.43
CA ILE A 68 -4.15 -7.29 -8.09
C ILE A 68 -4.02 -8.46 -7.13
N CYS A 69 -2.89 -8.58 -6.43
CA CYS A 69 -2.67 -9.66 -5.47
C CYS A 69 -3.70 -9.65 -4.33
N SER A 70 -4.04 -8.46 -3.84
CA SER A 70 -5.07 -8.29 -2.80
C SER A 70 -6.44 -8.74 -3.30
N GLY A 71 -6.78 -8.44 -4.56
CA GLY A 71 -8.01 -8.89 -5.19
C GLY A 71 -8.05 -10.41 -5.39
N PHE A 72 -6.93 -11.03 -5.77
CA PHE A 72 -6.85 -12.49 -5.92
C PHE A 72 -7.03 -13.24 -4.58
N ALA A 73 -6.74 -12.60 -3.47
CA ALA A 73 -6.95 -13.15 -2.14
C ALA A 73 -8.44 -13.19 -1.71
N ILE A 74 -9.30 -12.37 -2.31
CA ILE A 74 -10.72 -12.27 -1.91
C ILE A 74 -11.50 -13.56 -2.15
N PRO A 75 -11.49 -14.19 -3.35
CA PRO A 75 -12.16 -15.47 -3.56
C PRO A 75 -11.63 -16.56 -2.62
N VAL A 76 -10.35 -16.54 -2.28
CA VAL A 76 -9.75 -17.48 -1.31
C VAL A 76 -10.39 -17.30 0.08
N ALA A 77 -10.53 -16.05 0.54
CA ALA A 77 -11.20 -15.74 1.81
C ALA A 77 -12.68 -16.17 1.81
N GLN A 78 -13.39 -15.97 0.69
CA GLN A 78 -14.78 -16.37 0.53
C GLN A 78 -14.93 -17.90 0.59
N GLN A 79 -14.09 -18.65 -0.14
CA GLN A 79 -14.14 -20.11 -0.13
C GLN A 79 -13.70 -20.69 1.22
N PHE A 80 -12.78 -20.03 1.92
CA PHE A 80 -12.42 -20.39 3.28
C PHE A 80 -13.60 -20.24 4.24
N GLY A 81 -14.29 -19.09 4.19
CA GLY A 81 -15.49 -18.85 4.98
C GLY A 81 -16.64 -19.82 4.67
N ALA A 82 -16.78 -20.21 3.40
CA ALA A 82 -17.78 -21.20 2.95
C ALA A 82 -17.45 -22.66 3.34
N GLY A 83 -16.24 -22.94 3.84
CA GLY A 83 -15.77 -24.30 4.11
C GLY A 83 -15.51 -25.12 2.83
N LYS A 84 -15.47 -24.49 1.65
CA LYS A 84 -15.30 -25.15 0.35
C LYS A 84 -13.82 -25.26 -0.02
N TYR A 85 -13.08 -26.12 0.66
CA TYR A 85 -11.62 -26.19 0.57
C TYR A 85 -11.10 -26.67 -0.79
N SER A 86 -11.86 -27.51 -1.53
CA SER A 86 -11.48 -27.89 -2.89
C SER A 86 -11.51 -26.69 -3.85
N GLU A 87 -12.58 -25.88 -3.79
CA GLU A 87 -12.65 -24.64 -4.57
C GLU A 87 -11.60 -23.62 -4.15
N LEU A 88 -11.33 -23.49 -2.85
CA LEU A 88 -10.25 -22.65 -2.32
C LEU A 88 -8.90 -23.00 -2.98
N ARG A 89 -8.54 -24.29 -3.03
CA ARG A 89 -7.27 -24.74 -3.64
C ARG A 89 -7.20 -24.45 -5.15
N LYS A 90 -8.34 -24.56 -5.85
CA LYS A 90 -8.41 -24.17 -7.28
C LYS A 90 -8.19 -22.67 -7.45
N TYR A 91 -8.77 -21.82 -6.58
CA TYR A 91 -8.50 -20.37 -6.61
C TYR A 91 -7.05 -20.05 -6.28
N VAL A 92 -6.45 -20.72 -5.28
CA VAL A 92 -5.03 -20.55 -4.96
C VAL A 92 -4.15 -20.92 -6.14
N PHE A 93 -4.36 -22.07 -6.79
CA PHE A 93 -3.58 -22.49 -7.95
C PHE A 93 -3.72 -21.52 -9.12
N ASN A 94 -4.95 -21.17 -9.51
CA ASN A 94 -5.19 -20.23 -10.61
C ASN A 94 -4.72 -18.82 -10.24
N GLY A 95 -4.75 -18.43 -8.98
CA GLY A 95 -4.18 -17.18 -8.47
C GLY A 95 -2.67 -17.11 -8.68
N TYR A 96 -1.93 -18.21 -8.44
CA TYR A 96 -0.50 -18.27 -8.77
C TYR A 96 -0.24 -18.16 -10.26
N VAL A 97 -1.02 -18.87 -11.10
CA VAL A 97 -0.90 -18.79 -12.55
C VAL A 97 -1.14 -17.35 -13.04
N CYS A 98 -2.24 -16.73 -12.61
CA CYS A 98 -2.52 -15.33 -12.95
C CYS A 98 -1.41 -14.40 -12.47
N SER A 99 -0.96 -14.55 -11.22
CA SER A 99 0.12 -13.72 -10.68
C SER A 99 1.40 -13.85 -11.47
N ALA A 100 1.76 -15.05 -11.92
CA ALA A 100 2.95 -15.27 -12.75
C ALA A 100 2.81 -14.58 -14.13
N VAL A 101 1.64 -14.68 -14.77
CA VAL A 101 1.38 -14.01 -16.04
C VAL A 101 1.44 -12.48 -15.87
N PHE A 102 0.72 -11.94 -14.87
CA PHE A 102 0.77 -10.49 -14.60
C PHE A 102 2.18 -10.02 -14.24
N ALA A 103 2.93 -10.79 -13.45
CA ALA A 103 4.32 -10.47 -13.11
C ALA A 103 5.19 -10.34 -14.35
N VAL A 104 5.13 -11.30 -15.27
CA VAL A 104 5.90 -11.27 -16.52
C VAL A 104 5.47 -10.07 -17.39
N VAL A 105 4.17 -9.89 -17.61
CA VAL A 105 3.66 -8.79 -18.44
C VAL A 105 4.04 -7.44 -17.86
N MET A 106 3.81 -7.24 -16.56
CA MET A 106 4.13 -5.98 -15.90
C MET A 106 5.63 -5.70 -15.87
N THR A 107 6.46 -6.73 -15.66
CA THR A 107 7.93 -6.58 -15.73
C THR A 107 8.36 -6.12 -17.12
N ILE A 108 7.91 -6.80 -18.18
CA ILE A 108 8.28 -6.46 -19.57
C ILE A 108 7.84 -5.02 -19.87
N LEU A 109 6.57 -4.69 -19.64
CA LEU A 109 6.05 -3.35 -19.90
C LEU A 109 6.80 -2.28 -19.11
N SER A 110 6.98 -2.48 -17.81
CA SER A 110 7.61 -1.47 -16.95
C SER A 110 9.09 -1.27 -17.28
N VAL A 111 9.84 -2.34 -17.58
CA VAL A 111 11.25 -2.24 -17.96
C VAL A 111 11.42 -1.60 -19.33
N VAL A 112 10.63 -2.01 -20.34
CA VAL A 112 10.72 -1.47 -21.71
C VAL A 112 10.33 0.02 -21.73
N PHE A 113 9.28 0.40 -21.02
CA PHE A 113 8.81 1.79 -20.99
C PHE A 113 9.43 2.65 -19.87
N CYS A 114 10.39 2.11 -19.10
CA CYS A 114 11.01 2.83 -17.98
C CYS A 114 11.60 4.18 -18.39
N ALA A 115 12.50 4.20 -19.38
CA ALA A 115 13.15 5.43 -19.85
C ALA A 115 12.15 6.41 -20.50
N PRO A 116 11.23 6.00 -21.41
CA PRO A 116 10.17 6.87 -21.91
C PRO A 116 9.31 7.51 -20.82
N ILE A 117 8.93 6.75 -19.79
CA ILE A 117 8.10 7.28 -18.70
C ILE A 117 8.87 8.33 -17.88
N LEU A 118 10.15 8.07 -17.53
CA LEU A 118 10.97 9.05 -16.82
C LEU A 118 11.13 10.36 -17.60
N ARG A 119 11.31 10.29 -18.93
CA ARG A 119 11.36 11.46 -19.79
C ARG A 119 10.02 12.21 -19.86
N LEU A 120 8.90 11.48 -19.95
CA LEU A 120 7.55 12.05 -19.93
C LEU A 120 7.27 12.83 -18.63
N LEU A 121 7.86 12.39 -17.53
CA LEU A 121 7.77 13.07 -16.23
C LEU A 121 8.77 14.22 -16.07
N ASN A 122 9.48 14.58 -17.15
CA ASN A 122 10.49 15.65 -17.15
C ASN A 122 11.54 15.46 -16.05
N THR A 123 12.01 14.21 -15.84
CA THR A 123 13.11 13.94 -14.90
C THR A 123 14.37 14.67 -15.39
N PRO A 124 14.99 15.55 -14.57
CA PRO A 124 16.18 16.30 -14.94
C PRO A 124 17.34 15.40 -15.36
N ASP A 125 18.12 15.83 -16.36
CA ASP A 125 19.20 15.00 -16.95
C ASP A 125 20.31 14.66 -15.94
N ASP A 126 20.59 15.54 -14.97
CA ASP A 126 21.60 15.35 -13.93
C ASP A 126 21.27 14.20 -12.97
N ILE A 127 19.99 13.90 -12.74
CA ILE A 127 19.55 12.81 -11.88
C ILE A 127 18.95 11.62 -12.66
N PHE A 128 18.79 11.75 -13.99
CA PHE A 128 18.10 10.76 -14.82
C PHE A 128 18.71 9.35 -14.68
N MET A 129 20.03 9.24 -14.73
CA MET A 129 20.70 7.94 -14.62
C MET A 129 20.56 7.32 -13.23
N HIS A 130 20.52 8.12 -12.17
CA HIS A 130 20.23 7.63 -10.83
C HIS A 130 18.80 7.11 -10.71
N ALA A 131 17.84 7.85 -11.22
CA ALA A 131 16.43 7.45 -11.27
C ALA A 131 16.25 6.16 -12.09
N TYR A 132 16.82 6.10 -13.28
CA TYR A 132 16.72 4.95 -14.18
C TYR A 132 17.34 3.69 -13.57
N ASN A 133 18.58 3.76 -13.09
CA ASN A 133 19.31 2.61 -12.52
C ASN A 133 18.61 2.04 -11.28
N TYR A 134 17.98 2.87 -10.48
CA TYR A 134 17.19 2.43 -9.34
C TYR A 134 15.89 1.75 -9.77
N ILE A 135 15.05 2.48 -10.53
CA ILE A 135 13.68 2.03 -10.78
C ILE A 135 13.60 0.85 -11.74
N VAL A 136 14.52 0.75 -12.72
CA VAL A 136 14.55 -0.40 -13.64
C VAL A 136 14.80 -1.72 -12.90
N ILE A 137 15.62 -1.71 -11.85
CA ILE A 137 15.87 -2.88 -11.00
C ILE A 137 14.61 -3.22 -10.20
N ILE A 138 13.94 -2.23 -9.62
CA ILE A 138 12.66 -2.44 -8.93
C ILE A 138 11.63 -3.06 -9.88
N PHE A 139 11.54 -2.57 -11.13
CA PHE A 139 10.63 -3.11 -12.12
C PHE A 139 11.01 -4.53 -12.58
N ALA A 140 12.30 -4.82 -12.73
CA ALA A 140 12.77 -6.19 -12.96
C ALA A 140 12.43 -7.12 -11.78
N GLY A 141 12.31 -6.56 -10.56
CA GLY A 141 11.91 -7.23 -9.34
C GLY A 141 10.39 -7.43 -9.16
N ILE A 142 9.53 -6.97 -10.06
CA ILE A 142 8.06 -7.14 -9.95
C ILE A 142 7.64 -8.60 -9.66
N PRO A 143 8.29 -9.65 -10.22
CA PRO A 143 7.95 -11.02 -9.85
C PRO A 143 8.09 -11.33 -8.35
N THR A 144 9.04 -10.72 -7.67
CA THR A 144 9.22 -10.90 -6.21
C THR A 144 8.11 -10.20 -5.42
N VAL A 145 7.67 -9.03 -5.91
CA VAL A 145 6.51 -8.30 -5.36
C VAL A 145 5.25 -9.15 -5.46
N PHE A 146 4.98 -9.74 -6.65
CA PHE A 146 3.84 -10.64 -6.83
C PHE A 146 3.94 -11.86 -5.91
N LEU A 147 5.11 -12.51 -5.85
CA LEU A 147 5.32 -13.70 -5.01
C LEU A 147 4.99 -13.42 -3.55
N TYR A 148 5.58 -12.37 -2.97
CA TYR A 148 5.34 -12.03 -1.57
C TYR A 148 3.88 -11.64 -1.33
N ASN A 149 3.30 -10.79 -2.17
CA ASN A 149 1.96 -10.26 -1.94
C ASN A 149 0.87 -11.29 -2.14
N ILE A 150 0.96 -12.20 -3.13
CA ILE A 150 -0.03 -13.26 -3.32
C ILE A 150 0.00 -14.26 -2.17
N VAL A 151 1.19 -14.68 -1.72
CA VAL A 151 1.34 -15.62 -0.60
C VAL A 151 0.84 -14.98 0.69
N SER A 152 1.21 -13.74 0.97
CA SER A 152 0.73 -12.97 2.12
C SER A 152 -0.79 -12.80 2.10
N GLY A 153 -1.36 -12.52 0.92
CA GLY A 153 -2.79 -12.42 0.70
C GLY A 153 -3.53 -13.73 1.01
N ILE A 154 -3.01 -14.86 0.53
CA ILE A 154 -3.57 -16.18 0.80
C ILE A 154 -3.52 -16.49 2.31
N ILE A 155 -2.39 -16.28 2.97
CA ILE A 155 -2.25 -16.52 4.42
C ILE A 155 -3.23 -15.66 5.21
N ARG A 156 -3.36 -14.36 4.85
CA ARG A 156 -4.36 -13.45 5.46
C ARG A 156 -5.78 -13.95 5.24
N SER A 157 -6.09 -14.45 4.04
CA SER A 157 -7.42 -15.01 3.73
C SER A 157 -7.79 -16.21 4.61
N LEU A 158 -6.80 -16.96 5.08
CA LEU A 158 -6.95 -18.06 6.05
C LEU A 158 -7.02 -17.57 7.52
N GLY A 159 -7.01 -16.26 7.74
CA GLY A 159 -7.14 -15.64 9.04
C GLY A 159 -5.83 -15.45 9.82
N ASP A 160 -4.68 -15.63 9.20
CA ASP A 160 -3.38 -15.37 9.82
C ASP A 160 -2.77 -14.06 9.30
N SER A 161 -2.87 -13.01 10.12
CA SER A 161 -2.25 -11.71 9.84
C SER A 161 -0.83 -11.58 10.39
N LYS A 162 -0.39 -12.49 11.27
CA LYS A 162 0.92 -12.39 11.95
C LYS A 162 2.06 -12.89 11.08
N THR A 163 1.88 -14.02 10.42
CA THR A 163 2.94 -14.67 9.63
C THR A 163 3.48 -13.77 8.52
N PRO A 164 2.66 -13.10 7.69
CA PRO A 164 3.18 -12.16 6.71
C PRO A 164 4.01 -11.03 7.33
N VAL A 165 3.62 -10.55 8.51
CA VAL A 165 4.36 -9.48 9.22
C VAL A 165 5.75 -9.96 9.65
N TYR A 166 5.89 -11.18 10.18
CA TYR A 166 7.21 -11.70 10.54
C TYR A 166 8.16 -11.75 9.33
N PHE A 167 7.66 -12.18 8.16
CA PHE A 167 8.46 -12.20 6.94
C PHE A 167 8.74 -10.78 6.42
N LEU A 168 7.82 -9.83 6.61
CA LEU A 168 8.04 -8.43 6.27
C LEU A 168 9.15 -7.80 7.13
N VAL A 169 9.12 -8.03 8.45
CA VAL A 169 10.17 -7.56 9.37
C VAL A 169 11.52 -8.20 9.02
N LEU A 170 11.54 -9.50 8.74
CA LEU A 170 12.76 -10.20 8.29
C LEU A 170 13.29 -9.59 6.99
N SER A 171 12.42 -9.34 6.02
CA SER A 171 12.77 -8.67 4.75
C SER A 171 13.39 -7.29 5.00
N SER A 172 12.80 -6.51 5.90
CA SER A 172 13.30 -5.16 6.22
C SER A 172 14.70 -5.19 6.84
N VAL A 173 14.96 -6.13 7.75
CA VAL A 173 16.30 -6.29 8.35
C VAL A 173 17.32 -6.73 7.30
N ILE A 174 16.96 -7.68 6.43
CA ILE A 174 17.83 -8.14 5.34
C ILE A 174 18.09 -7.00 4.34
N ASN A 175 17.06 -6.22 4.00
CA ASN A 175 17.19 -5.09 3.10
C ASN A 175 18.21 -4.07 3.64
N ILE A 176 18.07 -3.62 4.89
CA ILE A 176 19.02 -2.68 5.52
C ILE A 176 20.45 -3.25 5.49
N ALA A 177 20.64 -4.53 5.83
CA ALA A 177 21.95 -5.15 5.79
C ALA A 177 22.53 -5.20 4.37
N LEU A 178 21.71 -5.53 3.38
CA LEU A 178 22.11 -5.56 1.96
C LEU A 178 22.42 -4.16 1.43
N ASP A 179 21.67 -3.13 1.84
CA ASP A 179 21.95 -1.73 1.47
C ASP A 179 23.37 -1.34 1.91
N PHE A 180 23.73 -1.60 3.16
CA PHE A 180 25.08 -1.34 3.64
C PHE A 180 26.13 -2.13 2.84
N ILE A 181 25.90 -3.40 2.56
CA ILE A 181 26.86 -4.25 1.82
C ILE A 181 26.98 -3.77 0.37
N LEU A 182 25.86 -3.61 -0.35
CA LEU A 182 25.89 -3.34 -1.78
C LEU A 182 26.26 -1.89 -2.10
N ILE A 183 25.90 -0.94 -1.25
CA ILE A 183 26.21 0.47 -1.46
C ILE A 183 27.64 0.79 -1.01
N LEU A 184 28.04 0.37 0.21
CA LEU A 184 29.32 0.78 0.81
C LEU A 184 30.48 -0.12 0.41
N TYR A 185 30.30 -1.45 0.43
CA TYR A 185 31.41 -2.38 0.15
C TYR A 185 31.50 -2.74 -1.34
N VAL A 186 30.38 -3.09 -1.98
CA VAL A 186 30.35 -3.45 -3.42
C VAL A 186 30.33 -2.20 -4.31
N LYS A 187 29.93 -1.04 -3.78
CA LYS A 187 29.90 0.26 -4.46
C LYS A 187 28.98 0.29 -5.69
N MET A 188 27.81 -0.37 -5.61
CA MET A 188 26.82 -0.41 -6.70
C MET A 188 26.02 0.90 -6.84
N GLY A 189 26.23 1.89 -5.96
CA GLY A 189 25.46 3.14 -5.99
C GLY A 189 23.96 2.89 -5.75
N VAL A 190 23.10 3.66 -6.41
CA VAL A 190 21.62 3.53 -6.27
C VAL A 190 21.08 2.18 -6.75
N ALA A 191 21.79 1.53 -7.68
CA ALA A 191 21.45 0.17 -8.12
C ALA A 191 21.51 -0.84 -6.97
N GLY A 192 22.45 -0.63 -6.02
CA GLY A 192 22.57 -1.45 -4.82
C GLY A 192 21.32 -1.43 -3.96
N ALA A 193 20.71 -0.25 -3.73
CA ALA A 193 19.45 -0.11 -3.01
C ALA A 193 18.30 -0.85 -3.73
N GLY A 194 18.20 -0.72 -5.05
CA GLY A 194 17.23 -1.47 -5.85
C GLY A 194 17.39 -2.99 -5.70
N VAL A 195 18.62 -3.51 -5.82
CA VAL A 195 18.94 -4.94 -5.68
C VAL A 195 18.63 -5.42 -4.25
N ALA A 196 19.02 -4.65 -3.22
CA ALA A 196 18.72 -4.98 -1.82
C ALA A 196 17.22 -5.17 -1.59
N THR A 197 16.41 -4.26 -2.12
CA THR A 197 14.94 -4.33 -2.05
C THR A 197 14.39 -5.58 -2.74
N VAL A 198 14.83 -5.88 -3.95
CA VAL A 198 14.36 -7.05 -4.71
C VAL A 198 14.78 -8.37 -4.05
N VAL A 199 16.02 -8.48 -3.61
CA VAL A 199 16.54 -9.70 -2.98
C VAL A 199 15.88 -9.95 -1.63
N SER A 200 15.72 -8.93 -0.80
CA SER A 200 15.04 -9.06 0.51
C SER A 200 13.58 -9.47 0.34
N GLN A 201 12.85 -8.92 -0.63
CA GLN A 201 11.49 -9.33 -0.94
C GLN A 201 11.42 -10.76 -1.48
N LEU A 202 12.39 -11.19 -2.31
CA LEU A 202 12.46 -12.56 -2.79
C LEU A 202 12.63 -13.55 -1.63
N ILE A 203 13.55 -13.27 -0.71
CA ILE A 203 13.78 -14.11 0.47
C ILE A 203 12.52 -14.19 1.32
N ALA A 204 11.84 -13.07 1.57
CA ALA A 204 10.58 -13.06 2.29
C ALA A 204 9.47 -13.83 1.56
N GLY A 205 9.34 -13.66 0.24
CA GLY A 205 8.34 -14.35 -0.57
C GLY A 205 8.54 -15.85 -0.59
N VAL A 206 9.78 -16.31 -0.80
CA VAL A 206 10.14 -17.74 -0.76
C VAL A 206 9.95 -18.32 0.64
N GLY A 207 10.46 -17.64 1.68
CA GLY A 207 10.29 -18.08 3.06
C GLY A 207 8.83 -18.19 3.48
N CYS A 208 8.03 -17.18 3.14
CA CYS A 208 6.60 -17.16 3.40
C CYS A 208 5.86 -18.29 2.66
N THR A 209 6.27 -18.60 1.41
CA THR A 209 5.73 -19.71 0.63
C THR A 209 6.03 -21.05 1.27
N ILE A 210 7.28 -21.29 1.65
CA ILE A 210 7.69 -22.53 2.33
C ILE A 210 6.92 -22.70 3.63
N TYR A 211 6.84 -21.66 4.44
CA TYR A 211 6.07 -21.68 5.68
C TYR A 211 4.60 -22.02 5.43
N MET A 212 3.98 -21.35 4.43
CA MET A 212 2.58 -21.55 4.09
C MET A 212 2.28 -23.03 3.78
N TYR A 213 3.06 -23.67 2.90
CA TYR A 213 2.83 -25.07 2.54
C TYR A 213 3.16 -26.07 3.66
N LYS A 214 4.09 -25.72 4.57
CA LYS A 214 4.40 -26.55 5.73
C LYS A 214 3.33 -26.46 6.82
N LYS A 215 2.72 -25.28 7.00
CA LYS A 215 1.85 -24.99 8.15
C LYS A 215 0.36 -25.18 7.85
N PHE A 216 -0.06 -24.96 6.61
CA PHE A 216 -1.47 -24.97 6.24
C PHE A 216 -1.82 -26.20 5.40
N ASP A 217 -2.12 -27.34 6.09
CA ASP A 217 -2.51 -28.60 5.41
C ASP A 217 -3.71 -28.44 4.48
N ILE A 218 -4.59 -27.46 4.77
CA ILE A 218 -5.76 -27.11 3.96
C ILE A 218 -5.39 -26.75 2.49
N LEU A 219 -4.15 -26.30 2.25
CA LEU A 219 -3.64 -25.94 0.93
C LEU A 219 -3.02 -27.13 0.19
N LYS A 220 -2.83 -28.27 0.86
CA LYS A 220 -2.33 -29.50 0.24
C LYS A 220 -3.45 -30.13 -0.58
N GLY A 221 -3.37 -29.95 -1.89
CA GLY A 221 -4.39 -30.41 -2.85
C GLY A 221 -3.95 -31.58 -3.70
N THR A 222 -4.94 -32.22 -4.31
CA THR A 222 -4.76 -33.29 -5.30
C THR A 222 -4.37 -32.70 -6.67
N LYS A 223 -3.87 -33.57 -7.59
CA LYS A 223 -3.57 -33.15 -8.97
C LYS A 223 -4.79 -32.62 -9.72
N GLN A 224 -6.00 -33.12 -9.37
CA GLN A 224 -7.26 -32.71 -9.97
C GLN A 224 -7.67 -31.25 -9.62
N GLU A 225 -7.14 -30.70 -8.54
CA GLU A 225 -7.40 -29.32 -8.13
C GLU A 225 -6.41 -28.32 -8.73
N LYS A 226 -5.31 -28.83 -9.31
CA LYS A 226 -4.27 -28.04 -9.98
C LYS A 226 -4.50 -27.97 -11.49
N VAL A 227 -5.68 -27.50 -11.89
CA VAL A 227 -6.08 -27.34 -13.28
C VAL A 227 -6.36 -25.89 -13.59
N ILE A 228 -5.83 -25.41 -14.73
CA ILE A 228 -6.12 -24.06 -15.23
C ILE A 228 -7.60 -24.02 -15.65
N SER A 229 -8.34 -23.10 -15.01
CA SER A 229 -9.78 -22.95 -15.20
C SER A 229 -10.14 -21.54 -15.62
N LYS A 230 -10.69 -21.39 -16.82
CA LYS A 230 -11.16 -20.10 -17.35
C LYS A 230 -12.13 -19.40 -16.39
N LYS A 231 -13.01 -20.16 -15.72
CA LYS A 231 -13.95 -19.62 -14.74
C LYS A 231 -13.23 -18.96 -13.55
N HIS A 232 -12.22 -19.64 -12.98
CA HIS A 232 -11.49 -19.11 -11.83
C HIS A 232 -10.61 -17.92 -12.24
N ILE A 233 -9.93 -18.01 -13.38
CA ILE A 233 -9.10 -16.91 -13.92
C ILE A 233 -9.96 -15.68 -14.18
N SER A 234 -11.10 -15.83 -14.86
CA SER A 234 -12.02 -14.72 -15.16
C SER A 234 -12.49 -14.04 -13.87
N ASN A 235 -12.87 -14.81 -12.85
CA ASN A 235 -13.31 -14.25 -11.57
C ASN A 235 -12.16 -13.55 -10.82
N LEU A 236 -10.95 -14.13 -10.80
CA LEU A 236 -9.78 -13.49 -10.22
C LEU A 236 -9.46 -12.16 -10.91
N CYS A 237 -9.44 -12.13 -12.24
CA CYS A 237 -9.19 -10.89 -12.99
C CYS A 237 -10.31 -9.86 -12.78
N PHE A 238 -11.58 -10.28 -12.74
CA PHE A 238 -12.70 -9.39 -12.51
C PHE A 238 -12.66 -8.71 -11.14
N ILE A 239 -12.06 -9.35 -10.13
CA ILE A 239 -11.88 -8.78 -8.81
C ILE A 239 -10.53 -8.04 -8.71
N GLY A 240 -9.44 -8.64 -9.20
CA GLY A 240 -8.08 -8.15 -8.99
C GLY A 240 -7.73 -6.93 -9.83
N VAL A 241 -8.07 -6.92 -11.13
CA VAL A 241 -7.73 -5.81 -12.02
C VAL A 241 -8.36 -4.49 -11.55
N PRO A 242 -9.65 -4.43 -11.19
CA PRO A 242 -10.24 -3.23 -10.61
C PRO A 242 -9.52 -2.73 -9.36
N MET A 243 -9.11 -3.63 -8.47
CA MET A 243 -8.37 -3.24 -7.26
C MET A 243 -6.97 -2.69 -7.60
N GLY A 244 -6.30 -3.26 -8.58
CA GLY A 244 -5.03 -2.71 -9.08
C GLY A 244 -5.21 -1.31 -9.69
N LEU A 245 -6.18 -1.12 -10.57
CA LEU A 245 -6.48 0.16 -11.20
C LEU A 245 -6.81 1.25 -10.18
N GLN A 246 -7.50 0.92 -9.10
CA GLN A 246 -7.81 1.86 -8.04
C GLN A 246 -6.53 2.50 -7.47
N TYR A 247 -5.48 1.70 -7.16
CA TYR A 247 -4.21 2.24 -6.66
C TYR A 247 -3.55 3.19 -7.66
N SER A 248 -3.55 2.81 -8.95
CA SER A 248 -2.99 3.66 -10.01
C SER A 248 -3.76 4.97 -10.18
N ILE A 249 -5.08 4.94 -10.13
CA ILE A 249 -5.93 6.12 -10.24
C ILE A 249 -5.70 7.06 -9.05
N THR A 250 -5.61 6.53 -7.83
CA THR A 250 -5.29 7.33 -6.64
C THR A 250 -3.90 7.96 -6.76
N ALA A 251 -2.91 7.24 -7.32
CA ALA A 251 -1.57 7.77 -7.58
C ALA A 251 -1.59 8.96 -8.56
N ILE A 252 -2.37 8.88 -9.64
CA ILE A 252 -2.54 9.98 -10.60
C ILE A 252 -3.09 11.23 -9.90
N GLY A 253 -4.13 11.09 -9.08
CA GLY A 253 -4.69 12.19 -8.32
C GLY A 253 -3.68 12.87 -7.39
N SER A 254 -2.84 12.08 -6.73
CA SER A 254 -1.76 12.60 -5.88
C SER A 254 -0.67 13.31 -6.68
N THR A 255 -0.34 12.83 -7.87
CA THR A 255 0.65 13.46 -8.77
C THR A 255 0.15 14.81 -9.29
N ILE A 256 -1.14 14.91 -9.66
CA ILE A 256 -1.76 16.19 -10.09
C ILE A 256 -1.71 17.20 -8.95
N LEU A 257 -2.06 16.79 -7.74
CA LEU A 257 -1.98 17.66 -6.57
C LEU A 257 -0.53 18.12 -6.31
N GLN A 258 0.44 17.22 -6.38
CA GLN A 258 1.86 17.57 -6.21
C GLN A 258 2.32 18.59 -7.26
N ALA A 259 1.93 18.40 -8.53
CA ALA A 259 2.26 19.35 -9.61
C ALA A 259 1.69 20.75 -9.34
N ALA A 260 0.46 20.84 -8.82
CA ALA A 260 -0.15 22.11 -8.46
C ALA A 260 0.58 22.80 -7.29
N VAL A 261 1.01 22.03 -6.27
CA VAL A 261 1.77 22.58 -5.14
C VAL A 261 3.17 23.01 -5.56
N ASN A 262 3.79 22.30 -6.50
CA ASN A 262 5.09 22.71 -7.05
C ASN A 262 5.04 24.13 -7.67
N GLY A 263 3.91 24.52 -8.23
CA GLY A 263 3.68 25.88 -8.75
C GLY A 263 3.60 26.98 -7.69
N LEU A 264 3.39 26.63 -6.41
CA LEU A 264 3.33 27.60 -5.30
C LEU A 264 4.72 28.02 -4.81
N GLY A 265 5.74 27.18 -5.00
CA GLY A 265 7.13 27.45 -4.58
C GLY A 265 7.70 26.42 -3.59
N SER A 266 9.02 26.50 -3.40
CA SER A 266 9.80 25.47 -2.68
C SER A 266 9.40 25.28 -1.22
N SER A 267 9.04 26.34 -0.50
CA SER A 267 8.63 26.24 0.91
C SER A 267 7.34 25.44 1.08
N TYR A 268 6.39 25.60 0.15
CA TYR A 268 5.13 24.82 0.15
C TYR A 268 5.37 23.36 -0.21
N VAL A 269 6.27 23.09 -1.14
CA VAL A 269 6.69 21.73 -1.50
C VAL A 269 7.35 21.04 -0.31
N ALA A 270 8.26 21.73 0.38
CA ALA A 270 8.91 21.21 1.57
C ALA A 270 7.90 20.88 2.69
N ALA A 271 6.98 21.82 2.96
CA ALA A 271 5.92 21.62 3.96
C ALA A 271 4.99 20.44 3.61
N MET A 272 4.55 20.32 2.36
CA MET A 272 3.72 19.20 1.92
C MET A 272 4.48 17.88 1.98
N THR A 273 5.75 17.86 1.65
CA THR A 273 6.60 16.66 1.71
C THR A 273 6.75 16.17 3.15
N ALA A 274 7.09 17.05 4.09
CA ALA A 274 7.17 16.74 5.52
C ALA A 274 5.83 16.25 6.06
N GLY A 275 4.76 16.97 5.75
CA GLY A 275 3.40 16.60 6.14
C GLY A 275 2.95 15.25 5.58
N SER A 276 3.28 14.95 4.32
CA SER A 276 2.94 13.67 3.67
C SER A 276 3.70 12.49 4.27
N LYS A 277 4.95 12.66 4.68
CA LYS A 277 5.70 11.62 5.41
C LYS A 277 4.99 11.25 6.71
N MET A 278 4.57 12.25 7.49
CA MET A 278 3.81 12.02 8.72
C MET A 278 2.43 11.41 8.44
N PHE A 279 1.76 11.90 7.42
CA PHE A 279 0.48 11.37 6.97
C PHE A 279 0.54 9.86 6.68
N ASN A 280 1.58 9.38 6.00
CA ASN A 280 1.76 7.95 5.72
C ASN A 280 1.84 7.10 7.00
N PHE A 281 2.51 7.59 8.05
CA PHE A 281 2.53 6.91 9.35
C PHE A 281 1.15 6.88 10.01
N THR A 282 0.46 8.01 10.02
CA THR A 282 -0.85 8.13 10.67
C THR A 282 -1.97 7.43 9.91
N CYS A 283 -1.79 7.13 8.62
CA CYS A 283 -2.75 6.38 7.82
C CYS A 283 -2.62 4.85 7.96
N CYS A 284 -1.48 4.32 8.42
CA CYS A 284 -1.29 2.88 8.59
C CYS A 284 -2.42 2.17 9.36
N PRO A 285 -2.99 2.72 10.44
CA PRO A 285 -4.11 2.08 11.14
C PRO A 285 -5.38 1.97 10.29
N PHE A 286 -5.67 2.97 9.44
CA PHE A 286 -6.83 2.92 8.55
C PHE A 286 -6.66 1.87 7.45
N ASP A 287 -5.45 1.72 6.89
CA ASP A 287 -5.13 0.72 5.88
C ASP A 287 -5.13 -0.69 6.46
N ALA A 288 -4.60 -0.86 7.69
CA ALA A 288 -4.66 -2.13 8.41
C ALA A 288 -6.10 -2.53 8.72
N LEU A 289 -6.93 -1.56 9.12
CA LEU A 289 -8.35 -1.77 9.38
C LEU A 289 -9.11 -2.13 8.09
N GLY A 290 -8.86 -1.39 7.00
CA GLY A 290 -9.42 -1.67 5.69
C GLY A 290 -9.09 -3.09 5.22
N SER A 291 -7.80 -3.46 5.18
CA SER A 291 -7.36 -4.80 4.77
C SER A 291 -7.96 -5.90 5.65
N THR A 292 -8.16 -5.62 6.94
CA THR A 292 -8.86 -6.53 7.87
C THR A 292 -10.32 -6.68 7.47
N MET A 293 -10.99 -5.60 7.08
CA MET A 293 -12.39 -5.62 6.66
C MET A 293 -12.58 -6.36 5.34
N ALA A 294 -11.61 -6.33 4.41
CA ALA A 294 -11.64 -7.15 3.21
C ALA A 294 -11.65 -8.66 3.53
N THR A 295 -10.77 -9.09 4.45
CA THR A 295 -10.72 -10.49 4.89
C THR A 295 -11.98 -10.88 5.69
N TYR A 296 -12.39 -10.03 6.62
CA TYR A 296 -13.60 -10.25 7.43
C TYR A 296 -14.84 -10.32 6.55
N GLY A 297 -14.98 -9.39 5.60
CA GLY A 297 -16.08 -9.36 4.63
C GLY A 297 -16.10 -10.62 3.77
N GLY A 298 -14.97 -10.99 3.18
CA GLY A 298 -14.83 -12.18 2.35
C GLY A 298 -15.22 -13.46 3.07
N GLN A 299 -14.70 -13.70 4.27
CA GLN A 299 -15.01 -14.89 5.04
C GLN A 299 -16.50 -14.95 5.46
N ASN A 300 -17.08 -13.83 5.92
CA ASN A 300 -18.49 -13.82 6.36
C ASN A 300 -19.46 -13.93 5.18
N VAL A 301 -19.19 -13.33 4.03
CA VAL A 301 -19.98 -13.51 2.80
C VAL A 301 -19.91 -14.97 2.34
N GLY A 302 -18.70 -15.54 2.29
CA GLY A 302 -18.51 -16.94 1.95
C GLY A 302 -19.30 -17.89 2.85
N ALA A 303 -19.34 -17.58 4.15
CA ALA A 303 -20.11 -18.35 5.14
C ALA A 303 -21.63 -18.09 5.09
N GLY A 304 -22.13 -17.19 4.24
CA GLY A 304 -23.55 -16.79 4.20
C GLY A 304 -24.01 -15.97 5.41
N LYS A 305 -23.05 -15.43 6.22
CA LYS A 305 -23.35 -14.70 7.47
C LYS A 305 -23.41 -13.18 7.25
N ILE A 306 -24.33 -12.74 6.41
CA ILE A 306 -24.47 -11.33 6.00
C ILE A 306 -24.74 -10.40 7.21
N ASP A 307 -25.55 -10.86 8.18
CA ASP A 307 -25.83 -10.07 9.41
C ASP A 307 -24.56 -9.67 10.18
N ARG A 308 -23.49 -10.47 10.07
CA ARG A 308 -22.23 -10.17 10.71
C ARG A 308 -21.47 -9.01 10.06
N LEU A 309 -21.72 -8.73 8.77
CA LEU A 309 -21.08 -7.61 8.07
C LEU A 309 -21.43 -6.28 8.73
N GLY A 310 -22.72 -6.04 9.00
CA GLY A 310 -23.16 -4.82 9.68
C GLY A 310 -22.54 -4.66 11.08
N LYS A 311 -22.43 -5.76 11.84
CA LYS A 311 -21.76 -5.77 13.15
C LYS A 311 -20.26 -5.49 13.03
N GLY A 312 -19.61 -6.06 11.99
CA GLY A 312 -18.19 -5.83 11.70
C GLY A 312 -17.92 -4.39 11.29
N ILE A 313 -18.74 -3.82 10.40
CA ILE A 313 -18.63 -2.42 9.98
C ILE A 313 -18.75 -1.49 11.19
N LYS A 314 -19.79 -1.69 12.04
CA LYS A 314 -19.94 -0.88 13.28
C LYS A 314 -18.72 -0.98 14.20
N ALA A 315 -18.19 -2.18 14.39
CA ALA A 315 -16.98 -2.38 15.19
C ALA A 315 -15.74 -1.69 14.59
N ALA A 316 -15.55 -1.82 13.28
CA ALA A 316 -14.44 -1.17 12.58
C ALA A 316 -14.56 0.35 12.60
N MET A 317 -15.77 0.90 12.39
CA MET A 317 -16.03 2.34 12.49
C MET A 317 -15.75 2.87 13.90
N LEU A 318 -16.12 2.12 14.94
CA LEU A 318 -15.79 2.49 16.33
C LEU A 318 -14.28 2.52 16.57
N ILE A 319 -13.55 1.48 16.12
CA ILE A 319 -12.09 1.42 16.25
C ILE A 319 -11.44 2.61 15.54
N GLY A 320 -11.83 2.87 14.29
CA GLY A 320 -11.29 3.96 13.50
C GLY A 320 -11.66 5.35 14.06
N ALA A 321 -12.88 5.52 14.57
CA ALA A 321 -13.29 6.78 15.20
C ALA A 321 -12.49 7.06 16.49
N VAL A 322 -12.32 6.05 17.35
CA VAL A 322 -11.48 6.18 18.56
C VAL A 322 -10.04 6.54 18.17
N TYR A 323 -9.47 5.84 17.19
CA TYR A 323 -8.13 6.16 16.69
C TYR A 323 -8.07 7.59 16.13
N SER A 324 -9.06 8.01 15.33
CA SER A 324 -9.11 9.36 14.73
C SER A 324 -9.08 10.46 15.79
N VAL A 325 -9.84 10.30 16.88
CA VAL A 325 -9.84 11.26 17.99
C VAL A 325 -8.50 11.26 18.72
N VAL A 326 -7.94 10.07 19.02
CA VAL A 326 -6.63 9.96 19.67
C VAL A 326 -5.54 10.57 18.79
N ALA A 327 -5.53 10.25 17.48
CA ALA A 327 -4.57 10.80 16.53
C ALA A 327 -4.68 12.33 16.42
N LEU A 328 -5.89 12.88 16.36
CA LEU A 328 -6.12 14.34 16.35
C LEU A 328 -5.53 15.01 17.58
N VAL A 329 -5.79 14.46 18.78
CA VAL A 329 -5.25 15.01 20.04
C VAL A 329 -3.73 14.92 20.06
N VAL A 330 -3.16 13.76 19.72
CA VAL A 330 -1.70 13.57 19.68
C VAL A 330 -1.05 14.54 18.68
N LEU A 331 -1.59 14.64 17.48
CA LEU A 331 -1.05 15.52 16.43
C LEU A 331 -1.19 17.00 16.81
N TYR A 332 -2.26 17.38 17.48
CA TYR A 332 -2.44 18.76 17.94
C TYR A 332 -1.27 19.24 18.82
N PHE A 333 -0.77 18.38 19.71
CA PHE A 333 0.35 18.70 20.61
C PHE A 333 1.74 18.39 20.02
N SER A 334 1.82 17.51 19.03
CA SER A 334 3.11 17.01 18.51
C SER A 334 3.45 17.47 17.09
N ALA A 335 2.54 18.13 16.37
CA ALA A 335 2.77 18.47 14.95
C ALA A 335 4.03 19.32 14.72
N ASP A 336 4.30 20.29 15.59
CA ASP A 336 5.50 21.14 15.47
C ASP A 336 6.79 20.35 15.73
N TYR A 337 6.79 19.48 16.76
CA TYR A 337 7.95 18.60 17.03
C TYR A 337 8.19 17.60 15.92
N ILE A 338 7.14 17.13 15.27
CA ILE A 338 7.22 16.22 14.14
C ILE A 338 7.76 16.94 12.91
N ALA A 339 7.34 18.18 12.66
CA ALA A 339 7.89 19.00 11.59
C ALA A 339 9.40 19.20 11.74
N LEU A 340 9.90 19.38 12.96
CA LEU A 340 11.32 19.51 13.28
C LEU A 340 12.16 18.26 12.96
N LEU A 341 11.56 17.10 12.74
CA LEU A 341 12.28 15.91 12.26
C LEU A 341 12.69 16.03 10.78
N PHE A 342 12.05 16.92 10.04
CA PHE A 342 12.21 17.06 8.58
C PHE A 342 12.71 18.43 8.16
N VAL A 343 12.58 19.43 9.03
CA VAL A 343 12.85 20.85 8.74
C VAL A 343 13.66 21.46 9.88
N ASP A 344 14.61 22.32 9.56
CA ASP A 344 15.41 23.02 10.57
C ASP A 344 14.55 23.96 11.42
N ALA A 345 14.89 24.10 12.69
CA ALA A 345 14.13 24.91 13.65
C ALA A 345 14.03 26.40 13.27
N GLY A 346 14.93 26.91 12.42
CA GLY A 346 14.90 28.28 11.91
C GLY A 346 13.80 28.53 10.86
N GLU A 347 13.29 27.48 10.22
CA GLU A 347 12.32 27.55 9.12
C GLU A 347 10.88 27.56 9.65
N THR A 348 10.56 28.53 10.51
CA THR A 348 9.29 28.63 11.22
C THR A 348 8.06 28.66 10.29
N ALA A 349 8.19 29.28 9.11
CA ALA A 349 7.13 29.31 8.10
C ALA A 349 6.80 27.91 7.55
N ILE A 350 7.82 27.08 7.29
CA ILE A 350 7.63 25.71 6.78
C ILE A 350 7.03 24.82 7.87
N ILE A 351 7.43 25.00 9.12
CA ILE A 351 6.88 24.28 10.28
C ILE A 351 5.38 24.57 10.41
N GLU A 352 4.99 25.84 10.34
CA GLU A 352 3.58 26.28 10.42
C GLU A 352 2.75 25.70 9.24
N LEU A 353 3.28 25.73 8.00
CA LEU A 353 2.61 25.16 6.85
C LEU A 353 2.46 23.63 6.98
N THR A 354 3.48 22.95 7.46
CA THR A 354 3.45 21.51 7.74
C THR A 354 2.38 21.17 8.77
N ARG A 355 2.33 21.93 9.86
CA ARG A 355 1.28 21.80 10.89
C ARG A 355 -0.12 21.96 10.29
N ARG A 356 -0.33 23.00 9.48
CA ARG A 356 -1.64 23.23 8.82
C ARG A 356 -2.06 22.05 7.96
N PHE A 357 -1.14 21.49 7.16
CA PHE A 357 -1.41 20.32 6.33
C PHE A 357 -1.79 19.09 7.17
N ILE A 358 -1.02 18.80 8.22
CA ILE A 358 -1.26 17.66 9.12
C ILE A 358 -2.62 17.84 9.83
N MET A 359 -2.90 19.02 10.39
CA MET A 359 -4.13 19.27 11.12
C MET A 359 -5.37 19.24 10.25
N ALA A 360 -5.30 19.83 9.03
CA ALA A 360 -6.38 19.76 8.06
C ALA A 360 -6.74 18.30 7.71
N SER A 361 -5.73 17.45 7.51
CA SER A 361 -5.94 16.01 7.27
C SER A 361 -6.52 15.29 8.50
N ALA A 362 -5.98 15.55 9.71
CA ALA A 362 -6.37 14.87 10.94
C ALA A 362 -7.83 15.12 11.32
N LEU A 363 -8.36 16.32 11.06
CA LEU A 363 -9.77 16.65 11.29
C LEU A 363 -10.74 15.78 10.49
N PHE A 364 -10.29 15.20 9.36
CA PHE A 364 -11.11 14.38 8.47
C PHE A 364 -10.77 12.88 8.54
N TYR A 365 -10.10 12.41 9.57
CA TYR A 365 -9.79 10.99 9.77
C TYR A 365 -11.03 10.12 10.02
N ILE A 366 -12.12 10.67 10.54
CA ILE A 366 -13.39 9.92 10.67
C ILE A 366 -14.00 9.61 9.30
N PRO A 367 -14.17 10.57 8.36
CA PRO A 367 -14.48 10.25 6.95
C PRO A 367 -13.52 9.24 6.33
N LEU A 368 -12.21 9.38 6.50
CA LEU A 368 -11.21 8.42 6.01
C LEU A 368 -11.45 7.01 6.55
N THR A 369 -11.81 6.89 7.83
CA THR A 369 -12.22 5.60 8.40
C THR A 369 -13.40 5.00 7.62
N GLY A 370 -14.42 5.81 7.34
CA GLY A 370 -15.59 5.39 6.57
C GLY A 370 -15.20 4.88 5.19
N VAL A 371 -14.44 5.67 4.44
CA VAL A 371 -13.95 5.30 3.11
C VAL A 371 -13.23 3.95 3.14
N ASN A 372 -12.25 3.78 4.04
CA ASN A 372 -11.50 2.54 4.11
C ASN A 372 -12.36 1.34 4.54
N VAL A 373 -13.16 1.48 5.58
CA VAL A 373 -13.99 0.39 6.11
C VAL A 373 -15.01 -0.08 5.08
N TYR A 374 -15.77 0.84 4.47
CA TYR A 374 -16.79 0.47 3.48
C TYR A 374 -16.17 -0.05 2.20
N ARG A 375 -15.19 0.65 1.62
CA ARG A 375 -14.51 0.28 0.39
C ARG A 375 -13.93 -1.13 0.46
N PHE A 376 -13.14 -1.42 1.47
CA PHE A 376 -12.52 -2.74 1.61
C PHE A 376 -13.52 -3.83 1.98
N CYS A 377 -14.59 -3.52 2.72
CA CYS A 377 -15.66 -4.47 2.98
C CYS A 377 -16.39 -4.84 1.67
N ILE A 378 -16.73 -3.87 0.84
CA ILE A 378 -17.37 -4.07 -0.48
C ILE A 378 -16.44 -4.89 -1.40
N GLN A 379 -15.15 -4.61 -1.40
CA GLN A 379 -14.15 -5.43 -2.11
C GLN A 379 -14.16 -6.88 -1.60
N GLY A 380 -14.14 -7.08 -0.28
CA GLY A 380 -14.22 -8.41 0.34
C GLY A 380 -15.48 -9.18 -0.03
N MET A 381 -16.59 -8.48 -0.27
CA MET A 381 -17.82 -9.06 -0.78
C MET A 381 -17.71 -9.50 -2.26
N GLY A 382 -16.66 -9.07 -2.98
CA GLY A 382 -16.44 -9.38 -4.40
C GLY A 382 -16.89 -8.29 -5.37
N PHE A 383 -17.38 -7.15 -4.89
CA PHE A 383 -17.85 -6.02 -5.71
C PHE A 383 -16.73 -5.00 -5.97
N SER A 384 -15.61 -5.44 -6.54
CA SER A 384 -14.40 -4.62 -6.72
C SER A 384 -14.57 -3.46 -7.72
N VAL A 385 -15.54 -3.54 -8.63
CA VAL A 385 -15.83 -2.46 -9.60
C VAL A 385 -16.21 -1.17 -8.87
N PHE A 386 -16.95 -1.24 -7.78
CA PHE A 386 -17.28 -0.06 -6.96
C PHE A 386 -16.03 0.57 -6.30
N ALA A 387 -14.97 -0.19 -6.12
CA ALA A 387 -13.71 0.33 -5.60
C ALA A 387 -12.99 1.24 -6.60
N ILE A 388 -13.11 0.97 -7.90
CA ILE A 388 -12.60 1.89 -8.94
C ILE A 388 -13.33 3.23 -8.84
N LEU A 389 -14.66 3.21 -8.70
CA LEU A 389 -15.44 4.44 -8.59
C LEU A 389 -14.97 5.30 -7.42
N ALA A 390 -14.69 4.69 -6.24
CA ALA A 390 -14.12 5.42 -5.12
C ALA A 390 -12.77 6.07 -5.51
N GLY A 391 -11.86 5.33 -6.15
CA GLY A 391 -10.59 5.88 -6.65
C GLY A 391 -10.78 7.02 -7.66
N VAL A 392 -11.76 6.90 -8.55
CA VAL A 392 -12.09 7.96 -9.53
C VAL A 392 -12.60 9.21 -8.83
N PHE A 393 -13.53 9.08 -7.86
CA PHE A 393 -14.03 10.23 -7.10
C PHE A 393 -12.91 10.90 -6.29
N GLU A 394 -12.04 10.11 -5.63
CA GLU A 394 -10.87 10.65 -4.96
C GLU A 394 -9.94 11.43 -5.91
N MET A 395 -9.67 10.89 -7.10
CA MET A 395 -8.85 11.55 -8.12
C MET A 395 -9.52 12.83 -8.61
N LEU A 396 -10.81 12.78 -8.95
CA LEU A 396 -11.56 13.95 -9.40
C LEU A 396 -11.60 15.05 -8.34
N ALA A 397 -11.84 14.70 -7.08
CA ALA A 397 -11.85 15.67 -5.99
C ALA A 397 -10.49 16.35 -5.81
N ARG A 398 -9.36 15.58 -5.82
CA ARG A 398 -8.02 16.17 -5.78
C ARG A 398 -7.74 17.06 -7.00
N THR A 399 -8.16 16.65 -8.18
CA THR A 399 -7.99 17.41 -9.42
C THR A 399 -8.78 18.73 -9.37
N LEU A 400 -10.04 18.68 -8.93
CA LEU A 400 -10.87 19.88 -8.77
C LEU A 400 -10.26 20.84 -7.73
N VAL A 401 -9.78 20.33 -6.62
CA VAL A 401 -9.07 21.15 -5.61
C VAL A 401 -7.80 21.78 -6.22
N ALA A 402 -7.02 21.00 -6.97
CA ALA A 402 -5.80 21.49 -7.62
C ALA A 402 -6.08 22.62 -8.62
N ILE A 403 -7.15 22.50 -9.39
CA ILE A 403 -7.49 23.47 -10.46
C ILE A 403 -8.29 24.66 -9.93
N LEU A 404 -9.22 24.44 -8.99
CA LEU A 404 -10.16 25.48 -8.56
C LEU A 404 -9.76 26.14 -7.24
N LEU A 405 -9.25 25.40 -6.26
CA LEU A 405 -8.98 25.97 -4.93
C LEU A 405 -7.54 26.47 -4.79
N ILE A 406 -6.56 25.73 -5.27
CA ILE A 406 -5.15 26.14 -5.11
C ILE A 406 -4.87 27.51 -5.77
N PRO A 407 -5.36 27.86 -6.97
CA PRO A 407 -5.12 29.18 -7.55
C PRO A 407 -5.73 30.34 -6.75
N HIS A 408 -6.81 30.10 -5.99
CA HIS A 408 -7.51 31.14 -5.25
C HIS A 408 -7.08 31.28 -3.78
N ILE A 409 -6.80 30.15 -3.10
CA ILE A 409 -6.47 30.15 -1.67
C ILE A 409 -5.11 29.53 -1.37
N GLY A 410 -4.30 29.30 -2.40
CA GLY A 410 -2.92 28.83 -2.28
C GLY A 410 -2.80 27.50 -1.55
N PHE A 411 -1.82 27.41 -0.64
CA PHE A 411 -1.52 26.19 0.10
C PHE A 411 -2.68 25.70 0.98
N ASN A 412 -3.55 26.59 1.44
CA ASN A 412 -4.75 26.16 2.18
C ASN A 412 -5.66 25.28 1.32
N GLY A 413 -5.72 25.53 -0.01
CA GLY A 413 -6.38 24.64 -0.96
C GLY A 413 -5.74 23.26 -0.99
N ALA A 414 -4.42 23.20 -1.04
CA ALA A 414 -3.69 21.91 -1.02
C ALA A 414 -3.96 21.11 0.27
N CYS A 415 -4.07 21.79 1.42
CA CYS A 415 -4.44 21.16 2.70
C CYS A 415 -5.83 20.50 2.67
N LEU A 416 -6.75 21.01 1.85
CA LEU A 416 -8.12 20.49 1.71
C LEU A 416 -8.25 19.36 0.69
N ALA A 417 -7.20 19.05 -0.08
CA ALA A 417 -7.26 18.05 -1.14
C ALA A 417 -7.57 16.63 -0.64
N ASN A 418 -6.91 16.20 0.43
CA ASN A 418 -7.20 14.91 1.06
C ASN A 418 -8.59 14.88 1.73
N PRO A 419 -8.97 15.87 2.58
CA PRO A 419 -10.32 16.00 3.09
C PRO A 419 -11.42 15.91 2.01
N ALA A 420 -11.27 16.67 0.92
CA ALA A 420 -12.24 16.65 -0.18
C ALA A 420 -12.35 15.27 -0.83
N ALA A 421 -11.21 14.58 -1.03
CA ALA A 421 -11.18 13.24 -1.60
C ALA A 421 -11.86 12.18 -0.70
N TRP A 422 -11.88 12.37 0.61
CA TRP A 422 -12.53 11.44 1.54
C TRP A 422 -14.01 11.71 1.77
N ILE A 423 -14.48 12.89 1.39
CA ILE A 423 -15.91 13.25 1.45
C ILE A 423 -16.61 12.86 0.14
N ALA A 424 -15.91 12.96 -1.00
CA ALA A 424 -16.44 12.62 -2.34
C ALA A 424 -16.68 11.11 -2.50
#